data_19889aa710328111604b6f8c3765f5d8
#
_entry.id   19889aa710328111604b6f8c3765f5d8
#
_cell.length_a   1.000
_cell.length_b   1.000
_cell.length_c   1.000
_cell.angle_alpha   90.00
_cell.angle_beta   90.00
_cell.angle_gamma   90.00
#
_symmetry.space_group_name_H-M   'P 1'
#
loop_
_entity.id
_entity.type
_entity.pdbx_description
1 polymer ?
#
loop_
_entity_poly.entity_id
_entity_poly.type
_entity_poly.pdbx_seq_one_letter_code
_entity_poly.pdbx_strand_id
1 'polypeptide(L)'
;MNTNPLLQFDALPRFGAIQAEHVAPAIDQLLREAEAALERAVGPDVAADYDALSAVLDVATERLGRAWGTVSHLHSVADTPELRAAFNHNLPKVTAFHTRLGADERLFAKYKAVAASPSSARLPAPRKKALANALRDFVPVSVFSESPNV
;
A
#
# COMPACT_ATOMS: atom_id res chain seq x y z
N MET A 1 10.58 4.39 -25.22
CA MET A 1 9.84 3.94 -24.04
C MET A 1 10.41 4.67 -22.83
N ASN A 2 9.63 5.55 -22.24
CA ASN A 2 10.08 6.27 -21.05
C ASN A 2 9.95 5.32 -19.86
N THR A 3 11.02 4.63 -19.52
CA THR A 3 11.05 3.70 -18.40
C THR A 3 11.41 4.46 -17.13
N ASN A 4 10.39 5.02 -16.46
CA ASN A 4 10.57 5.63 -15.15
C ASN A 4 11.26 4.64 -14.21
N PRO A 5 12.44 4.97 -13.65
CA PRO A 5 13.21 4.04 -12.82
C PRO A 5 12.48 3.62 -11.54
N LEU A 6 11.52 4.40 -11.06
CA LEU A 6 10.67 4.06 -9.90
C LEU A 6 9.60 3.00 -10.21
N LEU A 7 9.37 2.68 -11.48
CA LEU A 7 8.42 1.64 -11.94
C LEU A 7 9.11 0.33 -12.33
N GLN A 8 10.41 0.20 -12.06
CA GLN A 8 11.17 -1.02 -12.34
C GLN A 8 11.29 -1.84 -11.06
N PHE A 9 10.62 -3.00 -11.02
CA PHE A 9 10.53 -3.86 -9.82
C PHE A 9 11.26 -5.19 -9.94
N ASP A 10 11.87 -5.46 -11.07
CA ASP A 10 12.61 -6.68 -11.41
C ASP A 10 14.05 -6.69 -10.87
N ALA A 11 14.54 -5.56 -10.39
CA ALA A 11 15.89 -5.39 -9.86
C ALA A 11 15.92 -4.44 -8.66
N LEU A 12 17.11 -4.23 -8.09
CA LEU A 12 17.32 -3.21 -7.06
C LEU A 12 17.07 -1.80 -7.62
N PRO A 13 16.59 -0.85 -6.79
CA PRO A 13 16.38 0.52 -7.21
C PRO A 13 17.65 1.16 -7.77
N ARG A 14 17.57 1.73 -8.96
CA ARG A 14 18.68 2.46 -9.58
C ARG A 14 18.70 3.90 -9.06
N PHE A 15 19.12 4.09 -7.83
CA PHE A 15 19.10 5.38 -7.13
C PHE A 15 19.70 6.53 -7.95
N GLY A 16 20.83 6.31 -8.62
CA GLY A 16 21.49 7.34 -9.44
C GLY A 16 20.74 7.74 -10.73
N ALA A 17 19.72 6.96 -11.12
CA ALA A 17 18.90 7.27 -12.30
C ALA A 17 17.59 8.01 -11.93
N ILE A 18 17.27 8.10 -10.63
CA ILE A 18 16.03 8.71 -10.17
C ILE A 18 16.21 10.22 -10.08
N GLN A 19 15.32 10.96 -10.72
CA GLN A 19 15.24 12.42 -10.70
C GLN A 19 13.90 12.86 -10.09
N ALA A 20 13.81 14.10 -9.60
CA ALA A 20 12.59 14.65 -9.01
C ALA A 20 11.37 14.54 -9.93
N GLU A 21 11.55 14.72 -11.23
CA GLU A 21 10.50 14.62 -12.26
C GLU A 21 9.91 13.20 -12.41
N HIS A 22 10.61 12.17 -11.95
CA HIS A 22 10.13 10.79 -11.99
C HIS A 22 9.12 10.50 -10.88
N VAL A 23 9.13 11.27 -9.78
CA VAL A 23 8.39 10.95 -8.54
C VAL A 23 6.89 11.02 -8.77
N ALA A 24 6.36 12.18 -9.16
CA ALA A 24 4.91 12.36 -9.27
C ALA A 24 4.26 11.40 -10.29
N PRO A 25 4.78 11.22 -11.52
CA PRO A 25 4.18 10.27 -12.46
C PRO A 25 4.16 8.83 -11.95
N ALA A 26 5.25 8.39 -11.30
CA ALA A 26 5.31 7.03 -10.76
C ALA A 26 4.35 6.83 -9.58
N ILE A 27 4.34 7.76 -8.64
CA ILE A 27 3.48 7.66 -7.45
C ILE A 27 2.00 7.76 -7.85
N ASP A 28 1.63 8.66 -8.75
CA ASP A 28 0.25 8.78 -9.23
C ASP A 28 -0.22 7.52 -9.97
N GLN A 29 0.65 6.86 -10.74
CA GLN A 29 0.34 5.59 -11.38
C GLN A 29 0.14 4.49 -10.33
N LEU A 30 1.10 4.32 -9.40
CA LEU A 30 1.06 3.26 -8.40
C LEU A 30 -0.08 3.44 -7.40
N LEU A 31 -0.47 4.67 -7.08
CA LEU A 31 -1.67 4.94 -6.29
C LEU A 31 -2.93 4.48 -7.01
N ARG A 32 -3.09 4.79 -8.31
CA ARG A 32 -4.24 4.30 -9.09
C ARG A 32 -4.28 2.77 -9.14
N GLU A 33 -3.13 2.13 -9.32
CA GLU A 33 -3.02 0.66 -9.32
C GLU A 33 -3.40 0.06 -7.95
N ALA A 34 -2.92 0.67 -6.86
CA ALA A 34 -3.22 0.23 -5.50
C ALA A 34 -4.69 0.46 -5.12
N GLU A 35 -5.28 1.57 -5.54
CA GLU A 35 -6.71 1.85 -5.35
C GLU A 35 -7.58 0.87 -6.12
N ALA A 36 -7.26 0.60 -7.39
CA ALA A 36 -7.97 -0.39 -8.19
C ALA A 36 -7.82 -1.81 -7.60
N ALA A 37 -6.65 -2.14 -7.05
CA ALA A 37 -6.43 -3.41 -6.37
C ALA A 37 -7.27 -3.54 -5.10
N LEU A 38 -7.40 -2.47 -4.31
CA LEU A 38 -8.27 -2.45 -3.13
C LEU A 38 -9.74 -2.70 -3.52
N GLU A 39 -10.25 -1.98 -4.52
CA GLU A 39 -11.64 -2.16 -4.97
C GLU A 39 -11.90 -3.58 -5.49
N ARG A 40 -10.94 -4.17 -6.20
CA ARG A 40 -11.03 -5.58 -6.62
C ARG A 40 -10.99 -6.54 -5.44
N ALA A 41 -10.08 -6.32 -4.50
CA ALA A 41 -9.88 -7.19 -3.34
C ALA A 41 -11.12 -7.29 -2.45
N VAL A 42 -11.84 -6.18 -2.28
CA VAL A 42 -13.08 -6.14 -1.48
C VAL A 42 -14.31 -6.60 -2.27
N GLY A 43 -14.20 -6.70 -3.59
CA GLY A 43 -15.28 -7.11 -4.48
C GLY A 43 -15.59 -8.61 -4.44
N PRO A 44 -16.66 -9.05 -5.11
CA PRO A 44 -17.11 -10.45 -5.10
C PRO A 44 -16.20 -11.38 -5.91
N ASP A 45 -15.43 -10.86 -6.86
CA ASP A 45 -14.62 -11.66 -7.78
C ASP A 45 -13.35 -12.24 -7.13
N VAL A 46 -12.93 -11.68 -5.99
CA VAL A 46 -11.81 -12.20 -5.21
C VAL A 46 -12.34 -13.01 -4.03
N ALA A 47 -12.03 -14.30 -4.03
CA ALA A 47 -12.45 -15.19 -2.97
C ALA A 47 -11.91 -14.76 -1.59
N ALA A 48 -12.62 -15.11 -0.52
CA ALA A 48 -12.15 -14.95 0.86
C ALA A 48 -11.12 -16.04 1.19
N ASP A 49 -10.00 -15.98 0.49
CA ASP A 49 -8.84 -16.86 0.61
C ASP A 49 -7.57 -16.00 0.69
N TYR A 50 -6.60 -16.43 1.50
CA TYR A 50 -5.38 -15.65 1.76
C TYR A 50 -4.59 -15.39 0.47
N ASP A 51 -4.34 -16.42 -0.31
CA ASP A 51 -3.51 -16.32 -1.51
C ASP A 51 -4.21 -15.49 -2.62
N ALA A 52 -5.52 -15.66 -2.77
CA ALA A 52 -6.31 -14.88 -3.72
C ALA A 52 -6.32 -13.38 -3.37
N LEU A 53 -6.49 -13.06 -2.08
CA LEU A 53 -6.48 -11.68 -1.60
C LEU A 53 -5.09 -11.04 -1.73
N SER A 54 -4.05 -11.77 -1.29
CA SER A 54 -2.66 -11.33 -1.35
C SER A 54 -2.19 -11.10 -2.79
N ALA A 55 -2.52 -11.98 -3.72
CA ALA A 55 -2.17 -11.83 -5.13
C ALA A 55 -2.71 -10.54 -5.77
N VAL A 56 -3.83 -10.03 -5.31
CA VAL A 56 -4.44 -8.79 -5.82
C VAL A 56 -3.92 -7.57 -5.07
N LEU A 57 -3.97 -7.59 -3.74
CA LEU A 57 -3.74 -6.40 -2.91
C LEU A 57 -2.27 -6.20 -2.56
N ASP A 58 -1.58 -7.26 -2.10
CA ASP A 58 -0.23 -7.12 -1.57
C ASP A 58 0.77 -6.73 -2.68
N VAL A 59 0.60 -7.26 -3.89
CA VAL A 59 1.48 -6.92 -5.02
C VAL A 59 1.40 -5.44 -5.37
N ALA A 60 0.19 -4.88 -5.42
CA ALA A 60 0.01 -3.47 -5.76
C ALA A 60 0.50 -2.53 -4.65
N THR A 61 0.19 -2.87 -3.38
CA THR A 61 0.64 -2.08 -2.23
C THR A 61 2.14 -2.19 -2.00
N GLU A 62 2.74 -3.34 -2.27
CA GLU A 62 4.20 -3.53 -2.20
C GLU A 62 4.94 -2.68 -3.23
N ARG A 63 4.45 -2.63 -4.48
CA ARG A 63 5.03 -1.78 -5.52
C ARG A 63 5.01 -0.30 -5.14
N LEU A 64 3.87 0.19 -4.64
CA LEU A 64 3.76 1.55 -4.11
C LEU A 64 4.73 1.77 -2.96
N GLY A 65 4.79 0.84 -2.00
CA GLY A 65 5.69 0.90 -0.85
C GLY A 65 7.17 0.92 -1.24
N ARG A 66 7.58 0.11 -2.22
CA ARG A 66 8.97 0.11 -2.73
C ARG A 66 9.34 1.42 -3.41
N ALA A 67 8.48 1.93 -4.28
CA ALA A 67 8.72 3.19 -4.96
C ALA A 67 8.78 4.36 -3.97
N TRP A 68 7.81 4.43 -3.05
CA TRP A 68 7.77 5.48 -2.03
C TRP A 68 8.92 5.39 -1.03
N GLY A 69 9.29 4.18 -0.61
CA GLY A 69 10.46 3.94 0.24
C GLY A 69 11.76 4.39 -0.43
N THR A 70 11.91 4.17 -1.73
CA THR A 70 13.04 4.64 -2.51
C THR A 70 13.12 6.18 -2.55
N VAL A 71 12.00 6.84 -2.80
CA VAL A 71 11.90 8.33 -2.80
C VAL A 71 12.21 8.88 -1.40
N SER A 72 11.65 8.27 -0.36
CA SER A 72 11.89 8.67 1.04
C SER A 72 13.36 8.52 1.43
N HIS A 73 14.01 7.44 1.00
CA HIS A 73 15.43 7.22 1.24
C HIS A 73 16.27 8.29 0.56
N LEU A 74 16.03 8.56 -0.73
CA LEU A 74 16.75 9.62 -1.46
C LEU A 74 16.53 11.00 -0.82
N HIS A 75 15.31 11.32 -0.42
CA HIS A 75 15.00 12.56 0.31
C HIS A 75 15.83 12.67 1.62
N SER A 76 16.11 11.55 2.28
CA SER A 76 16.87 11.54 3.54
C SER A 76 18.38 11.69 3.36
N VAL A 77 18.96 11.19 2.24
CA VAL A 77 20.42 11.06 2.07
C VAL A 77 21.00 11.93 0.94
N ALA A 78 20.17 12.36 -0.02
CA ALA A 78 20.58 13.12 -1.20
C ALA A 78 19.54 14.21 -1.52
N ASP A 79 19.11 14.94 -0.51
CA ASP A 79 18.03 15.93 -0.61
C ASP A 79 18.45 17.13 -1.48
N THR A 80 17.65 17.40 -2.49
CA THR A 80 17.71 18.63 -3.29
C THR A 80 16.39 19.39 -3.15
N PRO A 81 16.36 20.72 -3.43
CA PRO A 81 15.12 21.48 -3.39
C PRO A 81 14.01 20.87 -4.27
N GLU A 82 14.36 20.37 -5.45
CA GLU A 82 13.43 19.76 -6.41
C GLU A 82 12.89 18.43 -5.89
N LEU A 83 13.75 17.58 -5.32
CA LEU A 83 13.35 16.30 -4.76
C LEU A 83 12.48 16.50 -3.51
N ARG A 84 12.83 17.48 -2.66
CA ARG A 84 12.02 17.85 -1.50
C ARG A 84 10.64 18.34 -1.89
N ALA A 85 10.53 19.17 -2.93
CA ALA A 85 9.25 19.62 -3.44
C ALA A 85 8.41 18.45 -3.97
N ALA A 86 9.01 17.55 -4.73
CA ALA A 86 8.35 16.34 -5.24
C ALA A 86 7.90 15.41 -4.10
N PHE A 87 8.73 15.20 -3.09
CA PHE A 87 8.39 14.42 -1.90
C PHE A 87 7.19 15.03 -1.16
N ASN A 88 7.28 16.32 -0.81
CA ASN A 88 6.23 17.01 -0.06
C ASN A 88 4.89 17.06 -0.81
N HIS A 89 4.93 17.16 -2.14
CA HIS A 89 3.72 17.13 -2.98
C HIS A 89 3.02 15.77 -2.95
N ASN A 90 3.77 14.68 -2.91
CA ASN A 90 3.22 13.32 -2.98
C ASN A 90 2.95 12.68 -1.61
N LEU A 91 3.62 13.13 -0.54
CA LEU A 91 3.44 12.60 0.82
C LEU A 91 1.97 12.56 1.26
N PRO A 92 1.15 13.62 1.13
CA PRO A 92 -0.25 13.56 1.57
C PRO A 92 -1.08 12.56 0.78
N LYS A 93 -0.79 12.35 -0.51
CA LYS A 93 -1.50 11.36 -1.33
C LYS A 93 -1.24 9.93 -0.84
N VAL A 94 0.03 9.60 -0.61
CA VAL A 94 0.43 8.28 -0.10
C VAL A 94 -0.12 8.04 1.30
N THR A 95 -0.04 9.05 2.17
CA THR A 95 -0.59 8.98 3.53
C THR A 95 -2.10 8.76 3.51
N ALA A 96 -2.84 9.51 2.69
CA ALA A 96 -4.28 9.37 2.57
C ALA A 96 -4.69 7.96 2.09
N PHE A 97 -3.96 7.40 1.12
CA PHE A 97 -4.20 6.02 0.67
C PHE A 97 -4.00 5.01 1.79
N HIS A 98 -2.87 5.08 2.52
CA HIS A 98 -2.60 4.14 3.61
C HIS A 98 -3.60 4.28 4.77
N THR A 99 -4.02 5.50 5.10
CA THR A 99 -5.07 5.74 6.10
C THR A 99 -6.38 5.09 5.66
N ARG A 100 -6.79 5.28 4.41
CA ARG A 100 -7.99 4.65 3.86
C ARG A 100 -7.90 3.13 3.85
N LEU A 101 -6.75 2.59 3.42
CA LEU A 101 -6.51 1.14 3.40
C LEU A 101 -6.65 0.52 4.80
N GLY A 102 -6.07 1.16 5.82
CA GLY A 102 -6.12 0.70 7.21
C GLY A 102 -7.47 0.87 7.89
N ALA A 103 -8.39 1.63 7.29
CA ALA A 103 -9.73 1.91 7.82
C ALA A 103 -10.88 1.38 6.94
N ASP A 104 -10.58 0.65 5.85
CA ASP A 104 -11.62 0.12 4.96
C ASP A 104 -12.33 -1.08 5.59
N GLU A 105 -13.56 -0.85 6.06
CA GLU A 105 -14.37 -1.89 6.73
C GLU A 105 -14.68 -3.08 5.83
N ARG A 106 -14.75 -2.88 4.51
CA ARG A 106 -14.97 -3.95 3.53
C ARG A 106 -13.76 -4.87 3.48
N LEU A 107 -12.56 -4.31 3.51
CA LEU A 107 -11.30 -5.06 3.57
C LEU A 107 -11.18 -5.82 4.90
N PHE A 108 -11.55 -5.18 6.01
CA PHE A 108 -11.60 -5.85 7.31
C PHE A 108 -12.56 -7.04 7.32
N ALA A 109 -13.77 -6.86 6.76
CA ALA A 109 -14.73 -7.95 6.62
C ALA A 109 -14.17 -9.10 5.76
N LYS A 110 -13.41 -8.77 4.70
CA LYS A 110 -12.74 -9.76 3.85
C LYS A 110 -11.68 -10.54 4.62
N TYR A 111 -10.82 -9.87 5.40
CA TYR A 111 -9.84 -10.54 6.28
C TYR A 111 -10.50 -11.43 7.34
N LYS A 112 -11.62 -10.98 7.93
CA LYS A 112 -12.40 -11.82 8.86
C LYS A 112 -12.92 -13.09 8.20
N ALA A 113 -13.43 -12.97 6.96
CA ALA A 113 -13.91 -14.11 6.19
C ALA A 113 -12.77 -15.09 5.85
N VAL A 114 -11.57 -14.56 5.48
CA VAL A 114 -10.36 -15.38 5.29
C VAL A 114 -10.02 -16.13 6.57
N ALA A 115 -10.00 -15.45 7.73
CA ALA A 115 -9.67 -16.07 9.01
C ALA A 115 -10.67 -17.17 9.44
N ALA A 116 -11.95 -17.00 9.08
CA ALA A 116 -13.00 -17.97 9.34
C ALA A 116 -13.04 -19.13 8.33
N SER A 117 -12.29 -19.04 7.22
CA SER A 117 -12.29 -20.08 6.19
C SER A 117 -11.56 -21.33 6.63
N PRO A 118 -11.96 -22.55 6.17
CA PRO A 118 -11.25 -23.78 6.47
C PRO A 118 -9.80 -23.80 5.99
N SER A 119 -9.49 -23.04 4.92
CA SER A 119 -8.14 -22.92 4.36
C SER A 119 -7.18 -22.19 5.30
N SER A 120 -7.69 -21.28 6.14
CA SER A 120 -6.86 -20.52 7.09
C SER A 120 -6.14 -21.41 8.10
N ALA A 121 -6.75 -22.53 8.50
CA ALA A 121 -6.14 -23.48 9.42
C ALA A 121 -4.85 -24.11 8.86
N ARG A 122 -4.74 -24.23 7.54
CA ARG A 122 -3.60 -24.82 6.81
C ARG A 122 -2.51 -23.82 6.44
N LEU A 123 -2.73 -22.53 6.68
CA LEU A 123 -1.73 -21.50 6.37
C LEU A 123 -0.45 -21.75 7.19
N PRO A 124 0.74 -21.53 6.57
CA PRO A 124 2.00 -21.50 7.30
C PRO A 124 2.01 -20.44 8.41
N ALA A 125 2.78 -20.66 9.46
CA ALA A 125 2.85 -19.75 10.61
C ALA A 125 3.11 -18.28 10.25
N PRO A 126 3.99 -17.92 9.28
CA PRO A 126 4.17 -16.53 8.87
C PRO A 126 2.90 -15.89 8.30
N ARG A 127 2.13 -16.64 7.49
CA ARG A 127 0.88 -16.13 6.89
C ARG A 127 -0.23 -16.01 7.93
N LYS A 128 -0.33 -16.95 8.88
CA LYS A 128 -1.23 -16.82 10.03
C LYS A 128 -0.93 -15.55 10.84
N LYS A 129 0.37 -15.28 11.05
CA LYS A 129 0.79 -14.08 11.77
C LYS A 129 0.46 -12.80 11.00
N ALA A 130 0.68 -12.80 9.68
CA ALA A 130 0.34 -11.67 8.83
C ALA A 130 -1.17 -11.36 8.85
N LEU A 131 -2.01 -12.40 8.75
CA LEU A 131 -3.47 -12.28 8.84
C LEU A 131 -3.92 -11.76 10.21
N ALA A 132 -3.34 -12.28 11.29
CA ALA A 132 -3.63 -11.81 12.65
C ALA A 132 -3.21 -10.34 12.85
N ASN A 133 -2.08 -9.94 12.29
CA ASN A 133 -1.63 -8.56 12.34
C ASN A 133 -2.58 -7.63 11.56
N ALA A 134 -3.00 -8.01 10.35
CA ALA A 134 -3.94 -7.24 9.55
C ALA A 134 -5.27 -7.00 10.30
N LEU A 135 -5.78 -8.03 10.98
CA LEU A 135 -6.99 -7.91 11.80
C LEU A 135 -6.82 -7.03 13.05
N ARG A 136 -5.65 -7.11 13.68
CA ARG A 136 -5.34 -6.32 14.88
C ARG A 136 -5.12 -4.85 14.56
N ASP A 137 -4.43 -4.59 13.45
CA ASP A 137 -3.96 -3.23 13.10
C ASP A 137 -5.04 -2.42 12.36
N PHE A 138 -6.21 -3.03 12.09
CA PHE A 138 -7.37 -2.33 11.53
C PHE A 138 -7.88 -1.27 12.53
N VAL A 139 -8.04 -0.04 12.04
CA VAL A 139 -8.55 1.09 12.82
C VAL A 139 -9.94 1.48 12.33
N PRO A 140 -11.02 1.22 13.09
CA PRO A 140 -12.37 1.63 12.70
C PRO A 140 -12.47 3.14 12.51
N VAL A 141 -13.22 3.59 11.49
CA VAL A 141 -13.47 5.02 11.22
C VAL A 141 -14.08 5.74 12.44
N SER A 142 -14.85 5.03 13.26
CA SER A 142 -15.45 5.56 14.48
C SER A 142 -14.44 6.13 15.49
N VAL A 143 -13.20 5.67 15.48
CA VAL A 143 -12.14 6.18 16.35
C VAL A 143 -11.73 7.62 15.96
N PHE A 144 -11.91 8.00 14.70
CA PHE A 144 -11.60 9.35 14.21
C PHE A 144 -12.75 10.35 14.38
N SER A 145 -13.95 9.89 14.69
CA SER A 145 -15.14 10.74 14.88
C SER A 145 -15.35 11.21 16.32
N GLU A 146 -14.64 10.63 17.28
CA GLU A 146 -14.67 11.03 18.69
C GLU A 146 -13.52 11.98 19.04
N SER A 147 -13.43 13.12 18.35
CA SER A 147 -12.73 14.27 18.94
C SER A 147 -13.73 15.02 19.81
N PRO A 148 -13.61 15.04 21.13
CA PRO A 148 -14.47 15.87 21.94
C PRO A 148 -14.21 17.33 21.58
N ASN A 149 -15.28 18.02 21.18
CA ASN A 149 -15.31 19.47 21.14
C ASN A 149 -14.98 19.97 22.55
N VAL A 150 -13.81 20.57 22.72
CA VAL A 150 -13.51 21.45 23.86
C VAL A 150 -13.44 22.87 23.35
#